data_4476a819f1bb7d307313dba925697868
#
_entry.id   4476a819f1bb7d307313dba925697868
#
_cell.length_a   1.000
_cell.length_b   1.000
_cell.length_c   1.000
_cell.angle_alpha   90.00
_cell.angle_beta   90.00
_cell.angle_gamma   90.00
#
_symmetry.space_group_name_H-M   'P 1'
#
loop_
_entity.id
_entity.type
_entity.pdbx_description
1 polymer ?
#
loop_
_entity_poly.entity_id
_entity_poly.type
_entity_poly.pdbx_seq_one_letter_code
_entity_poly.pdbx_strand_id
1 'polypeptide(L)'
;MKITKLIVAAYVLAMALSVPDPLLAQKMKVGYWTSGFSLGFGSVMEQMKFAESQGLNVEWVKFAVVNGPTRAIVSNAIDIAFAAPSTNSMGIAADGVPVKIVLATQIAEAQIVVLDGSPIKAVGDLKGKKIGMSPAGSATHAIATAILDHNFGLKPSDYSVAPGNEAQLAQFLSQKEIDAGVLRSVTLAQIEETKLRRLGSIVDEWKKLSKGNAPPILATTIVYSDYLTKNPDAVAKFIAATRNALQYGSKNKPRVGEILQKAANMTAADARAYANQWDGAYIASFEPADIASLKKMYDIVKAAGGATKDAPDSAFDTGPYTRAKKIN
;
A
#
# COMPACT_ATOMS: atom_id res chain seq x y z
N MET A 1 -52.24 -42.79 63.17
CA MET A 1 -52.19 -42.93 61.71
C MET A 1 -51.65 -41.64 61.16
N LYS A 2 -50.32 -41.59 60.91
CA LYS A 2 -49.60 -40.38 60.50
C LYS A 2 -49.25 -40.52 59.04
N ILE A 3 -49.75 -39.65 58.20
CA ILE A 3 -49.44 -39.58 56.76
C ILE A 3 -48.27 -38.67 56.61
N THR A 4 -47.16 -39.26 56.22
CA THR A 4 -45.93 -38.56 55.95
C THR A 4 -45.96 -38.05 54.51
N LYS A 5 -45.95 -36.73 54.32
CA LYS A 5 -45.82 -36.07 52.96
C LYS A 5 -44.42 -36.07 52.55
N LEU A 6 -44.07 -36.77 51.47
CA LEU A 6 -42.79 -36.70 50.79
C LEU A 6 -42.80 -35.46 49.93
N ILE A 7 -41.89 -34.51 50.23
CA ILE A 7 -41.58 -33.36 49.36
C ILE A 7 -40.43 -33.75 48.48
N VAL A 8 -40.71 -33.96 47.20
CA VAL A 8 -39.71 -34.14 46.19
C VAL A 8 -39.25 -32.74 45.73
N ALA A 9 -38.07 -32.34 46.18
CA ALA A 9 -37.44 -31.14 45.70
C ALA A 9 -36.79 -31.44 44.34
N ALA A 10 -37.43 -30.93 43.26
CA ALA A 10 -36.84 -30.95 41.92
C ALA A 10 -35.74 -29.87 41.84
N TYR A 11 -34.48 -30.28 41.90
CA TYR A 11 -33.36 -29.44 41.51
C TYR A 11 -33.38 -29.29 40.00
N VAL A 12 -33.95 -28.17 39.51
CA VAL A 12 -33.73 -27.71 38.14
C VAL A 12 -32.34 -27.13 38.10
N LEU A 13 -31.40 -27.94 37.65
CA LEU A 13 -30.03 -27.49 37.32
C LEU A 13 -30.15 -26.60 36.07
N ALA A 14 -30.29 -25.31 36.26
CA ALA A 14 -30.15 -24.32 35.20
C ALA A 14 -28.69 -24.35 34.78
N MET A 15 -28.35 -25.15 33.76
CA MET A 15 -27.16 -24.93 32.93
C MET A 15 -27.37 -23.58 32.28
N ALA A 16 -26.83 -22.54 32.92
CA ALA A 16 -26.52 -21.30 32.22
C ALA A 16 -25.58 -21.66 31.09
N LEU A 17 -26.14 -21.83 29.89
CA LEU A 17 -25.39 -21.67 28.66
C LEU A 17 -24.83 -20.27 28.76
N SER A 18 -23.57 -20.16 29.23
CA SER A 18 -22.75 -19.01 29.02
C SER A 18 -22.57 -18.92 27.50
N VAL A 19 -23.54 -18.27 26.82
CA VAL A 19 -23.30 -17.66 25.56
C VAL A 19 -22.09 -16.77 25.84
N PRO A 20 -20.91 -17.03 25.26
CA PRO A 20 -19.83 -16.08 25.41
C PRO A 20 -20.45 -14.75 24.95
N ASP A 21 -20.49 -13.76 25.84
CA ASP A 21 -20.69 -12.38 25.42
C ASP A 21 -19.90 -12.24 24.10
N PRO A 22 -20.48 -11.66 23.04
CA PRO A 22 -19.67 -11.27 21.91
C PRO A 22 -18.66 -10.32 22.53
N LEU A 23 -17.53 -10.90 22.98
CA LEU A 23 -16.36 -10.14 23.41
C LEU A 23 -16.29 -9.04 22.37
N LEU A 24 -16.44 -7.80 22.81
CA LEU A 24 -16.28 -6.62 21.96
C LEU A 24 -15.03 -6.88 21.19
N ALA A 25 -15.19 -7.37 19.94
CA ALA A 25 -14.05 -7.86 19.16
C ALA A 25 -13.04 -6.74 19.17
N GLN A 26 -11.86 -7.00 19.73
CA GLN A 26 -10.85 -5.97 19.94
C GLN A 26 -10.72 -5.17 18.65
N LYS A 27 -10.90 -3.87 18.73
CA LYS A 27 -10.96 -2.99 17.57
C LYS A 27 -9.60 -3.02 16.88
N MET A 28 -9.55 -3.50 15.66
CA MET A 28 -8.35 -3.54 14.82
C MET A 28 -8.10 -2.15 14.26
N LYS A 29 -6.98 -1.53 14.61
CA LYS A 29 -6.59 -0.23 14.08
C LYS A 29 -5.79 -0.40 12.79
N VAL A 30 -6.35 0.07 11.68
CA VAL A 30 -5.74 -0.03 10.34
C VAL A 30 -5.42 1.35 9.82
N GLY A 31 -4.15 1.64 9.60
CA GLY A 31 -3.69 2.92 9.09
C GLY A 31 -3.37 2.87 7.61
N TYR A 32 -3.75 3.92 6.85
CA TYR A 32 -3.34 4.09 5.46
C TYR A 32 -3.09 5.55 5.09
N TRP A 33 -2.26 5.77 4.06
CA TRP A 33 -1.98 7.10 3.52
C TRP A 33 -3.11 7.56 2.59
N THR A 34 -3.58 8.82 2.78
CA THR A 34 -4.71 9.40 2.07
C THR A 34 -4.32 10.15 0.79
N SER A 35 -3.34 9.62 0.06
CA SER A 35 -2.99 10.07 -1.29
C SER A 35 -2.50 8.89 -2.13
N GLY A 36 -2.32 9.11 -3.43
CA GLY A 36 -1.86 8.10 -4.36
C GLY A 36 -2.74 6.85 -4.38
N PHE A 37 -2.17 5.75 -4.79
CA PHE A 37 -2.89 4.47 -4.86
C PHE A 37 -3.36 3.95 -3.48
N SER A 38 -2.68 4.32 -2.39
CA SER A 38 -3.13 3.94 -1.04
C SER A 38 -4.49 4.55 -0.70
N LEU A 39 -4.75 5.80 -1.14
CA LEU A 39 -6.07 6.43 -1.01
C LEU A 39 -7.15 5.62 -1.74
N GLY A 40 -6.91 5.24 -2.99
CA GLY A 40 -7.88 4.50 -3.80
C GLY A 40 -8.29 3.17 -3.15
N PHE A 41 -7.30 2.36 -2.80
CA PHE A 41 -7.55 1.05 -2.22
C PHE A 41 -8.15 1.15 -0.80
N GLY A 42 -7.57 2.03 0.05
CA GLY A 42 -8.05 2.25 1.41
C GLY A 42 -9.48 2.75 1.45
N SER A 43 -9.84 3.71 0.58
CA SER A 43 -11.21 4.24 0.49
C SER A 43 -12.23 3.18 0.08
N VAL A 44 -11.89 2.30 -0.86
CA VAL A 44 -12.78 1.21 -1.27
C VAL A 44 -12.94 0.19 -0.14
N MET A 45 -11.85 -0.18 0.53
CA MET A 45 -11.90 -1.08 1.71
C MET A 45 -12.82 -0.54 2.80
N GLU A 46 -12.66 0.75 3.16
CA GLU A 46 -13.39 1.42 4.22
C GLU A 46 -14.87 1.65 3.86
N GLN A 47 -15.15 2.27 2.70
CA GLN A 47 -16.50 2.67 2.32
C GLN A 47 -17.43 1.48 2.01
N MET A 48 -16.86 0.41 1.46
CA MET A 48 -17.60 -0.83 1.17
C MET A 48 -17.58 -1.81 2.33
N LYS A 49 -16.93 -1.46 3.44
CA LYS A 49 -16.88 -2.27 4.68
C LYS A 49 -16.40 -3.71 4.44
N PHE A 50 -15.38 -3.89 3.58
CA PHE A 50 -14.91 -5.23 3.25
C PHE A 50 -14.33 -5.98 4.45
N ALA A 51 -13.65 -5.29 5.36
CA ALA A 51 -13.12 -5.90 6.57
C ALA A 51 -14.26 -6.26 7.54
N GLU A 52 -15.23 -5.37 7.72
CA GLU A 52 -16.39 -5.60 8.57
C GLU A 52 -17.28 -6.73 8.05
N SER A 53 -17.37 -6.92 6.73
CA SER A 53 -18.10 -8.05 6.13
C SER A 53 -17.47 -9.41 6.45
N GLN A 54 -16.20 -9.42 6.85
CA GLN A 54 -15.49 -10.61 7.38
C GLN A 54 -15.63 -10.75 8.91
N GLY A 55 -16.49 -9.94 9.53
CA GLY A 55 -16.72 -9.95 10.99
C GLY A 55 -15.61 -9.25 11.78
N LEU A 56 -14.83 -8.37 11.16
CA LEU A 56 -13.83 -7.57 11.84
C LEU A 56 -14.41 -6.25 12.33
N ASN A 57 -14.01 -5.82 13.54
CA ASN A 57 -14.29 -4.49 14.04
C ASN A 57 -13.08 -3.60 13.75
N VAL A 58 -13.15 -2.73 12.70
CA VAL A 58 -12.03 -1.95 12.23
C VAL A 58 -12.17 -0.47 12.57
N GLU A 59 -11.07 0.12 13.04
CA GLU A 59 -10.87 1.56 13.10
C GLU A 59 -9.89 1.98 12.01
N TRP A 60 -10.37 2.75 11.04
CA TRP A 60 -9.54 3.29 9.98
C TRP A 60 -8.86 4.58 10.44
N VAL A 61 -7.50 4.57 10.43
CA VAL A 61 -6.66 5.72 10.80
C VAL A 61 -6.05 6.31 9.55
N LYS A 62 -6.38 7.58 9.26
CA LYS A 62 -5.98 8.29 8.04
C LYS A 62 -4.75 9.14 8.25
N PHE A 63 -3.78 9.03 7.35
CA PHE A 63 -2.52 9.78 7.42
C PHE A 63 -2.34 10.67 6.19
N ALA A 64 -2.07 11.95 6.41
CA ALA A 64 -1.81 12.92 5.34
C ALA A 64 -0.41 12.78 4.73
N VAL A 65 0.54 12.12 5.46
CA VAL A 65 1.93 11.93 5.01
C VAL A 65 2.21 10.48 4.67
N VAL A 66 3.02 10.25 3.64
CA VAL A 66 3.28 8.93 3.05
C VAL A 66 3.83 7.90 4.04
N ASN A 67 4.66 8.33 4.99
CA ASN A 67 5.24 7.46 6.02
C ASN A 67 4.48 7.48 7.36
N GLY A 68 3.31 8.11 7.40
CA GLY A 68 2.44 8.14 8.58
C GLY A 68 2.09 6.75 9.10
N PRO A 69 1.58 5.83 8.27
CA PRO A 69 1.25 4.48 8.69
C PRO A 69 2.45 3.72 9.27
N THR A 70 3.64 3.82 8.64
CA THR A 70 4.85 3.16 9.13
C THR A 70 5.35 3.74 10.45
N ARG A 71 5.26 5.05 10.66
CA ARG A 71 5.57 5.66 11.97
C ARG A 71 4.58 5.21 13.04
N ALA A 72 3.31 5.15 12.72
CA ALA A 72 2.27 4.76 13.65
C ALA A 72 2.40 3.28 14.09
N ILE A 73 2.80 2.37 13.18
CA ILE A 73 3.04 0.98 13.57
C ILE A 73 4.31 0.83 14.40
N VAL A 74 5.37 1.60 14.12
CA VAL A 74 6.59 1.62 14.93
C VAL A 74 6.30 2.07 16.38
N SER A 75 5.41 3.04 16.56
CA SER A 75 4.99 3.52 17.90
C SER A 75 3.85 2.67 18.50
N ASN A 76 3.46 1.55 17.87
CA ASN A 76 2.35 0.70 18.29
C ASN A 76 1.00 1.45 18.43
N ALA A 77 0.82 2.53 17.65
CA ALA A 77 -0.42 3.30 17.63
C ALA A 77 -1.49 2.67 16.74
N ILE A 78 -1.09 1.78 15.81
CA ILE A 78 -1.96 0.99 14.94
C ILE A 78 -1.47 -0.47 14.89
N ASP A 79 -2.38 -1.40 14.59
CA ASP A 79 -2.09 -2.83 14.50
C ASP A 79 -1.63 -3.24 13.10
N ILE A 80 -2.17 -2.58 12.07
CA ILE A 80 -1.89 -2.84 10.66
C ILE A 80 -1.60 -1.52 9.95
N ALA A 81 -0.47 -1.45 9.23
CA ALA A 81 -0.24 -0.40 8.25
C ALA A 81 -0.56 -0.96 6.85
N PHE A 82 -1.71 -0.53 6.31
CA PHE A 82 -2.22 -0.99 5.02
C PHE A 82 -1.64 -0.16 3.88
N ALA A 83 -1.20 -0.83 2.83
CA ALA A 83 -0.62 -0.19 1.65
C ALA A 83 0.52 0.81 1.99
N ALA A 84 1.36 0.42 2.96
CA ALA A 84 2.54 1.18 3.35
C ALA A 84 3.67 1.04 2.32
N PRO A 85 4.55 2.05 2.14
CA PRO A 85 5.67 1.97 1.21
C PRO A 85 6.54 0.74 1.46
N SER A 86 6.74 -0.10 0.44
CA SER A 86 7.43 -1.39 0.58
C SER A 86 8.88 -1.24 1.06
N THR A 87 9.63 -0.27 0.53
CA THR A 87 11.01 0.00 0.96
C THR A 87 11.09 0.42 2.42
N ASN A 88 10.12 1.23 2.89
CA ASN A 88 10.04 1.65 4.26
C ASN A 88 9.62 0.49 5.19
N SER A 89 8.68 -0.35 4.74
CA SER A 89 8.28 -1.56 5.47
C SER A 89 9.46 -2.51 5.72
N MET A 90 10.30 -2.69 4.71
CA MET A 90 11.51 -3.50 4.82
C MET A 90 12.57 -2.80 5.67
N GLY A 91 12.72 -1.47 5.55
CA GLY A 91 13.67 -0.70 6.35
C GLY A 91 13.41 -0.78 7.84
N ILE A 92 12.15 -0.58 8.29
CA ILE A 92 11.81 -0.69 9.71
C ILE A 92 11.99 -2.12 10.26
N ALA A 93 11.74 -3.15 9.43
CA ALA A 93 12.04 -4.53 9.80
C ALA A 93 13.55 -4.77 9.92
N ALA A 94 14.36 -4.20 9.01
CA ALA A 94 15.82 -4.23 9.07
C ALA A 94 16.37 -3.49 10.30
N ASP A 95 15.68 -2.48 10.78
CA ASP A 95 16.01 -1.76 12.02
C ASP A 95 15.60 -2.52 13.29
N GLY A 96 14.99 -3.69 13.14
CA GLY A 96 14.62 -4.55 14.27
C GLY A 96 13.24 -4.24 14.87
N VAL A 97 12.44 -3.41 14.22
CA VAL A 97 11.05 -3.19 14.64
C VAL A 97 10.28 -4.50 14.49
N PRO A 98 9.54 -4.96 15.53
CA PRO A 98 8.84 -6.25 15.52
C PRO A 98 7.57 -6.20 14.64
N VAL A 99 7.76 -6.13 13.33
CA VAL A 99 6.69 -6.15 12.32
C VAL A 99 6.84 -7.33 11.38
N LYS A 100 5.73 -7.75 10.78
CA LYS A 100 5.68 -8.75 9.71
C LYS A 100 5.06 -8.14 8.45
N ILE A 101 5.69 -8.38 7.31
CA ILE A 101 5.15 -8.09 5.98
C ILE A 101 4.31 -9.30 5.58
N VAL A 102 3.02 -9.10 5.31
CA VAL A 102 2.05 -10.20 5.12
C VAL A 102 1.32 -10.16 3.78
N LEU A 103 1.44 -9.05 3.02
CA LEU A 103 0.76 -8.89 1.74
C LEU A 103 1.46 -7.83 0.88
N ALA A 104 1.57 -8.07 -0.42
CA ALA A 104 1.84 -7.05 -1.43
C ALA A 104 0.52 -6.49 -1.95
N THR A 105 0.40 -5.16 -2.05
CA THR A 105 -0.88 -4.50 -2.34
C THR A 105 -0.86 -3.62 -3.58
N GLN A 106 0.30 -3.17 -4.04
CA GLN A 106 0.42 -2.25 -5.17
C GLN A 106 1.71 -2.48 -5.94
N ILE A 107 1.65 -2.22 -7.25
CA ILE A 107 2.78 -2.25 -8.17
C ILE A 107 3.31 -0.82 -8.32
N ALA A 108 4.63 -0.64 -8.33
CA ALA A 108 5.26 0.64 -8.62
C ALA A 108 5.27 0.85 -10.15
N GLU A 109 4.29 1.57 -10.62
CA GLU A 109 4.24 2.05 -12.00
C GLU A 109 4.38 3.57 -12.02
N ALA A 110 5.19 4.10 -12.91
CA ALA A 110 5.33 5.52 -13.21
C ALA A 110 6.04 5.70 -14.55
N GLN A 111 5.91 6.91 -15.11
CA GLN A 111 6.60 7.33 -16.31
C GLN A 111 7.53 8.50 -15.98
N ILE A 112 8.70 8.52 -16.60
CA ILE A 112 9.58 9.69 -16.61
C ILE A 112 9.12 10.54 -17.80
N VAL A 113 8.60 11.73 -17.52
CA VAL A 113 7.98 12.60 -18.53
C VAL A 113 8.51 14.02 -18.47
N VAL A 114 8.45 14.69 -19.62
CA VAL A 114 8.70 16.12 -19.77
C VAL A 114 7.59 16.72 -20.62
N LEU A 115 7.43 18.04 -20.58
CA LEU A 115 6.58 18.75 -21.54
C LEU A 115 7.13 18.53 -22.97
N ASP A 116 6.24 18.40 -23.96
CA ASP A 116 6.64 18.08 -25.35
C ASP A 116 7.63 19.07 -25.94
N GLY A 117 7.48 20.38 -25.64
CA GLY A 117 8.41 21.44 -26.02
C GLY A 117 9.75 21.48 -25.26
N SER A 118 9.99 20.57 -24.30
CA SER A 118 11.23 20.56 -23.51
C SER A 118 12.46 20.23 -24.37
N PRO A 119 13.62 20.86 -24.10
CA PRO A 119 14.88 20.50 -24.75
C PRO A 119 15.41 19.13 -24.29
N ILE A 120 14.93 18.59 -23.16
CA ILE A 120 15.33 17.29 -22.60
C ILE A 120 14.79 16.18 -23.51
N LYS A 121 15.66 15.35 -24.08
CA LYS A 121 15.32 14.31 -25.06
C LYS A 121 15.47 12.90 -24.50
N ALA A 122 16.32 12.72 -23.50
CA ALA A 122 16.63 11.44 -22.86
C ALA A 122 16.74 11.59 -21.34
N VAL A 123 16.69 10.47 -20.62
CA VAL A 123 16.83 10.47 -19.15
C VAL A 123 18.18 11.01 -18.71
N GLY A 124 19.25 10.77 -19.49
CA GLY A 124 20.58 11.32 -19.19
C GLY A 124 20.65 12.85 -19.17
N ASP A 125 19.76 13.54 -19.91
CA ASP A 125 19.68 15.00 -19.95
C ASP A 125 19.12 15.61 -18.64
N LEU A 126 18.69 14.78 -17.70
CA LEU A 126 18.16 15.22 -16.41
C LEU A 126 19.25 15.70 -15.44
N LYS A 127 20.53 15.59 -15.79
CA LYS A 127 21.63 16.15 -14.99
C LYS A 127 21.48 17.66 -14.85
N GLY A 128 21.54 18.15 -13.60
CA GLY A 128 21.32 19.57 -13.25
C GLY A 128 19.87 20.04 -13.31
N LYS A 129 18.91 19.11 -13.49
CA LYS A 129 17.49 19.46 -13.64
C LYS A 129 16.71 19.27 -12.33
N LYS A 130 15.55 19.89 -12.28
CA LYS A 130 14.59 19.76 -11.17
C LYS A 130 13.52 18.73 -11.54
N ILE A 131 13.50 17.61 -10.82
CA ILE A 131 12.63 16.46 -11.09
C ILE A 131 11.52 16.42 -10.04
N GLY A 132 10.26 16.45 -10.46
CA GLY A 132 9.12 16.20 -9.60
C GLY A 132 8.92 14.70 -9.37
N MET A 133 8.81 14.28 -8.12
CA MET A 133 8.51 12.89 -7.77
C MET A 133 7.85 12.78 -6.40
N SER A 134 7.33 11.62 -6.08
CA SER A 134 6.75 11.34 -4.76
C SER A 134 7.73 11.70 -3.63
N PRO A 135 7.23 12.07 -2.44
CA PRO A 135 8.10 12.47 -1.32
C PRO A 135 9.12 11.40 -0.93
N ALA A 136 10.21 11.83 -0.32
CA ALA A 136 11.18 10.94 0.31
C ALA A 136 10.49 10.01 1.32
N GLY A 137 10.92 8.75 1.39
CA GLY A 137 10.27 7.69 2.17
C GLY A 137 9.13 6.98 1.44
N SER A 138 8.76 7.41 0.22
CA SER A 138 7.90 6.62 -0.66
C SER A 138 8.71 5.60 -1.46
N ALA A 139 8.10 4.44 -1.76
CA ALA A 139 8.75 3.44 -2.60
C ALA A 139 9.00 3.96 -4.02
N THR A 140 8.10 4.77 -4.59
CA THR A 140 8.29 5.39 -5.91
C THR A 140 9.57 6.24 -5.95
N HIS A 141 9.78 7.08 -4.93
CA HIS A 141 11.00 7.88 -4.82
C HIS A 141 12.25 7.00 -4.78
N ALA A 142 12.27 6.00 -3.90
CA ALA A 142 13.42 5.11 -3.73
C ALA A 142 13.74 4.32 -5.02
N ILE A 143 12.71 3.75 -5.67
CA ILE A 143 12.86 3.00 -6.92
C ILE A 143 13.34 3.91 -8.06
N ALA A 144 12.74 5.10 -8.22
CA ALA A 144 13.14 6.06 -9.25
C ALA A 144 14.59 6.51 -9.06
N THR A 145 14.98 6.84 -7.83
CA THR A 145 16.37 7.23 -7.51
C THR A 145 17.34 6.10 -7.84
N ALA A 146 17.02 4.86 -7.47
CA ALA A 146 17.88 3.70 -7.79
C ALA A 146 18.00 3.45 -9.30
N ILE A 147 16.90 3.62 -10.05
CA ILE A 147 16.91 3.51 -11.51
C ILE A 147 17.76 4.62 -12.14
N LEU A 148 17.60 5.87 -11.72
CA LEU A 148 18.37 7.00 -12.22
C LEU A 148 19.88 6.80 -11.98
N ASP A 149 20.26 6.38 -10.79
CA ASP A 149 21.66 6.10 -10.47
C ASP A 149 22.21 4.91 -11.27
N HIS A 150 21.54 3.75 -11.21
CA HIS A 150 22.09 2.52 -11.77
C HIS A 150 22.04 2.46 -13.30
N ASN A 151 20.90 2.85 -13.91
CA ASN A 151 20.71 2.71 -15.36
C ASN A 151 21.29 3.89 -16.15
N PHE A 152 21.38 5.08 -15.53
CA PHE A 152 21.74 6.32 -16.21
C PHE A 152 22.92 7.06 -15.58
N GLY A 153 23.47 6.55 -14.46
CA GLY A 153 24.60 7.18 -13.75
C GLY A 153 24.25 8.52 -13.10
N LEU A 154 22.98 8.82 -12.92
CA LEU A 154 22.49 10.05 -12.31
C LEU A 154 22.34 9.88 -10.80
N LYS A 155 23.33 10.31 -10.06
CA LYS A 155 23.30 10.28 -8.59
C LYS A 155 22.35 11.31 -8.02
N PRO A 156 21.85 11.13 -6.78
CA PRO A 156 20.97 12.13 -6.12
C PRO A 156 21.55 13.55 -6.07
N SER A 157 22.87 13.69 -6.11
CA SER A 157 23.56 14.98 -6.19
C SER A 157 23.56 15.63 -7.57
N ASP A 158 23.22 14.87 -8.62
CA ASP A 158 23.23 15.35 -10.01
C ASP A 158 21.94 16.05 -10.44
N TYR A 159 20.89 16.04 -9.60
CA TYR A 159 19.60 16.69 -9.86
C TYR A 159 18.98 17.18 -8.56
N SER A 160 17.98 18.04 -8.65
CA SER A 160 17.17 18.43 -7.49
C SER A 160 15.79 17.78 -7.54
N VAL A 161 15.20 17.47 -6.37
CA VAL A 161 13.87 16.86 -6.27
C VAL A 161 12.85 17.89 -5.77
N ALA A 162 11.74 18.03 -6.50
CA ALA A 162 10.53 18.69 -6.02
C ALA A 162 9.57 17.60 -5.54
N PRO A 163 9.43 17.39 -4.21
CA PRO A 163 8.51 16.39 -3.69
C PRO A 163 7.06 16.87 -3.78
N GLY A 164 6.14 15.98 -4.11
CA GLY A 164 4.72 16.32 -4.17
C GLY A 164 3.81 15.08 -4.18
N ASN A 165 2.54 15.29 -3.84
CA ASN A 165 1.48 14.34 -4.12
C ASN A 165 1.06 14.44 -5.59
N GLU A 166 0.11 13.61 -6.03
CA GLU A 166 -0.31 13.55 -7.43
C GLU A 166 -0.77 14.91 -7.99
N ALA A 167 -1.61 15.62 -7.26
CA ALA A 167 -2.14 16.93 -7.70
C ALA A 167 -1.03 17.98 -7.75
N GLN A 168 -0.15 18.03 -6.77
CA GLN A 168 0.99 18.95 -6.75
C GLN A 168 1.96 18.68 -7.90
N LEU A 169 2.29 17.41 -8.17
CA LEU A 169 3.20 17.05 -9.27
C LEU A 169 2.59 17.39 -10.65
N ALA A 170 1.29 17.15 -10.82
CA ALA A 170 0.56 17.56 -12.02
C ALA A 170 0.64 19.07 -12.24
N GLN A 171 0.39 19.85 -11.18
CA GLN A 171 0.49 21.30 -11.21
C GLN A 171 1.91 21.77 -11.50
N PHE A 172 2.93 21.27 -10.80
CA PHE A 172 4.32 21.67 -10.98
C PHE A 172 4.79 21.49 -12.43
N LEU A 173 4.41 20.35 -13.05
CA LEU A 173 4.79 20.09 -14.44
C LEU A 173 4.06 21.04 -15.41
N SER A 174 2.75 21.23 -15.24
CA SER A 174 1.93 22.10 -16.09
C SER A 174 2.36 23.56 -15.99
N GLN A 175 2.77 24.01 -14.81
CA GLN A 175 3.26 25.38 -14.56
C GLN A 175 4.74 25.56 -14.86
N LYS A 176 5.46 24.51 -15.32
CA LYS A 176 6.90 24.53 -15.61
C LYS A 176 7.76 24.83 -14.37
N GLU A 177 7.27 24.47 -13.19
CA GLU A 177 8.03 24.58 -11.94
C GLU A 177 9.05 23.45 -11.77
N ILE A 178 8.89 22.37 -12.54
CA ILE A 178 9.82 21.24 -12.67
C ILE A 178 10.18 21.01 -14.14
N ASP A 179 11.39 20.54 -14.40
CA ASP A 179 11.89 20.23 -15.75
C ASP A 179 11.36 18.88 -16.26
N ALA A 180 11.19 17.93 -15.35
CA ALA A 180 10.69 16.57 -15.61
C ALA A 180 9.89 16.06 -14.42
N GLY A 181 9.04 15.06 -14.65
CA GLY A 181 8.29 14.39 -13.60
C GLY A 181 8.44 12.86 -13.65
N VAL A 182 8.59 12.23 -12.50
CA VAL A 182 8.36 10.78 -12.33
C VAL A 182 6.92 10.64 -11.84
N LEU A 183 6.01 10.46 -12.80
CA LEU A 183 4.58 10.58 -12.57
C LEU A 183 3.87 9.23 -12.77
N ARG A 184 2.98 8.90 -11.84
CA ARG A 184 2.10 7.73 -11.94
C ARG A 184 0.98 7.96 -12.94
N SER A 185 0.39 6.87 -13.45
CA SER A 185 -0.70 6.94 -14.44
C SER A 185 -1.87 7.79 -13.96
N VAL A 186 -2.18 7.78 -12.66
CA VAL A 186 -3.23 8.64 -12.08
C VAL A 186 -2.88 10.12 -12.15
N THR A 187 -1.61 10.49 -11.97
CA THR A 187 -1.14 11.88 -12.15
C THR A 187 -1.19 12.29 -13.61
N LEU A 188 -0.75 11.40 -14.52
CA LEU A 188 -0.79 11.65 -15.96
C LEU A 188 -2.21 11.86 -16.47
N ALA A 189 -3.19 11.14 -15.91
CA ALA A 189 -4.59 11.31 -16.26
C ALA A 189 -5.18 12.65 -15.81
N GLN A 190 -4.64 13.28 -14.76
CA GLN A 190 -5.04 14.63 -14.31
C GLN A 190 -4.57 15.74 -15.25
N ILE A 191 -3.57 15.46 -16.07
CA ILE A 191 -2.98 16.39 -17.05
C ILE A 191 -3.06 15.84 -18.48
N GLU A 192 -4.13 15.08 -18.76
CA GLU A 192 -4.32 14.41 -20.06
C GLU A 192 -4.26 15.37 -21.26
N GLU A 193 -4.75 16.60 -21.08
CA GLU A 193 -4.68 17.66 -22.13
C GLU A 193 -3.27 18.22 -22.32
N THR A 194 -2.35 17.99 -21.39
CA THR A 194 -0.99 18.47 -21.47
C THR A 194 -0.16 17.59 -22.41
N LYS A 195 0.41 18.19 -23.45
CA LYS A 195 1.28 17.47 -24.37
C LYS A 195 2.57 17.08 -23.66
N LEU A 196 2.75 15.78 -23.48
CA LEU A 196 3.90 15.18 -22.79
C LEU A 196 4.73 14.29 -23.72
N ARG A 197 6.04 14.31 -23.50
CA ARG A 197 6.96 13.32 -24.06
C ARG A 197 7.43 12.40 -22.94
N ARG A 198 7.30 11.09 -23.15
CA ARG A 198 7.82 10.05 -22.25
C ARG A 198 9.30 9.81 -22.56
N LEU A 199 10.13 9.85 -21.54
CA LEU A 199 11.56 9.55 -21.61
C LEU A 199 11.85 8.09 -21.19
N GLY A 200 11.02 7.52 -20.33
CA GLY A 200 11.18 6.15 -19.86
C GLY A 200 10.04 5.69 -18.96
N SER A 201 9.94 4.38 -18.75
CA SER A 201 8.99 3.73 -17.86
C SER A 201 9.73 3.14 -16.65
N ILE A 202 9.26 3.44 -15.45
CA ILE A 202 9.83 2.86 -14.22
C ILE A 202 9.77 1.33 -14.25
N VAL A 203 8.69 0.74 -14.75
CA VAL A 203 8.55 -0.73 -14.85
C VAL A 203 9.58 -1.32 -15.82
N ASP A 204 9.78 -0.69 -16.99
CA ASP A 204 10.70 -1.22 -18.00
C ASP A 204 12.17 -1.01 -17.56
N GLU A 205 12.48 0.14 -16.99
CA GLU A 205 13.81 0.40 -16.44
C GLU A 205 14.11 -0.50 -15.22
N TRP A 206 13.09 -0.80 -14.40
CA TRP A 206 13.21 -1.77 -13.33
C TRP A 206 13.54 -3.17 -13.85
N LYS A 207 12.86 -3.64 -14.91
CA LYS A 207 13.16 -4.95 -15.51
C LYS A 207 14.61 -5.05 -15.98
N LYS A 208 15.15 -3.98 -16.59
CA LYS A 208 16.56 -3.91 -16.98
C LYS A 208 17.47 -4.00 -15.74
N LEU A 209 17.20 -3.19 -14.73
CA LEU A 209 17.96 -3.13 -13.49
C LEU A 209 17.93 -4.45 -12.72
N SER A 210 16.75 -5.02 -12.54
CA SER A 210 16.54 -6.27 -11.77
C SER A 210 16.96 -7.52 -12.54
N LYS A 211 17.15 -7.42 -13.87
CA LYS A 211 17.33 -8.56 -14.77
C LYS A 211 16.22 -9.59 -14.68
N GLY A 212 14.97 -9.14 -14.41
CA GLY A 212 13.79 -9.96 -14.20
C GLY A 212 12.54 -9.37 -14.81
N ASN A 213 11.46 -10.17 -14.86
CA ASN A 213 10.18 -9.75 -15.46
C ASN A 213 9.16 -9.26 -14.42
N ALA A 214 9.38 -9.52 -13.12
CA ALA A 214 8.46 -9.09 -12.08
C ALA A 214 8.50 -7.56 -11.92
N PRO A 215 7.34 -6.89 -11.81
CA PRO A 215 7.31 -5.46 -11.54
C PRO A 215 7.79 -5.17 -10.11
N PRO A 216 8.26 -3.96 -9.82
CA PRO A 216 8.59 -3.58 -8.47
C PRO A 216 7.31 -3.43 -7.62
N ILE A 217 7.36 -3.90 -6.38
CA ILE A 217 6.22 -3.80 -5.45
C ILE A 217 6.24 -2.41 -4.79
N LEU A 218 5.22 -1.61 -5.05
CA LEU A 218 5.08 -0.27 -4.50
C LEU A 218 4.77 -0.29 -3.01
N ALA A 219 3.81 -1.11 -2.60
CA ALA A 219 3.29 -1.09 -1.25
C ALA A 219 2.98 -2.48 -0.71
N THR A 220 3.07 -2.59 0.61
CA THR A 220 2.81 -3.82 1.37
C THR A 220 1.86 -3.53 2.55
N THR A 221 1.25 -4.57 3.07
CA THR A 221 0.61 -4.56 4.38
C THR A 221 1.57 -5.12 5.40
N ILE A 222 1.82 -4.36 6.45
CA ILE A 222 2.61 -4.77 7.60
C ILE A 222 1.77 -4.82 8.86
N VAL A 223 2.08 -5.78 9.72
CA VAL A 223 1.36 -6.06 10.97
C VAL A 223 2.36 -6.06 12.12
N TYR A 224 1.99 -5.50 13.26
CA TYR A 224 2.79 -5.62 14.47
C TYR A 224 2.84 -7.08 14.91
N SER A 225 4.03 -7.61 15.23
CA SER A 225 4.23 -9.05 15.44
C SER A 225 3.39 -9.61 16.58
N ASP A 226 3.27 -8.87 17.68
CA ASP A 226 2.44 -9.30 18.83
C ASP A 226 0.96 -9.36 18.49
N TYR A 227 0.49 -8.39 17.66
CA TYR A 227 -0.89 -8.41 17.20
C TYR A 227 -1.15 -9.63 16.32
N LEU A 228 -0.26 -9.91 15.37
CA LEU A 228 -0.35 -11.09 14.51
C LEU A 228 -0.35 -12.40 15.30
N THR A 229 0.51 -12.51 16.31
CA THR A 229 0.58 -13.70 17.17
C THR A 229 -0.72 -13.93 17.95
N LYS A 230 -1.33 -12.85 18.45
CA LYS A 230 -2.57 -12.92 19.24
C LYS A 230 -3.82 -13.08 18.36
N ASN A 231 -3.78 -12.55 17.14
CA ASN A 231 -4.96 -12.44 16.26
C ASN A 231 -4.70 -12.95 14.82
N PRO A 232 -4.13 -14.16 14.64
CA PRO A 232 -3.72 -14.64 13.31
C PRO A 232 -4.90 -14.77 12.34
N ASP A 233 -6.08 -15.16 12.84
CA ASP A 233 -7.28 -15.31 12.02
C ASP A 233 -7.91 -13.96 11.64
N ALA A 234 -7.79 -12.94 12.50
CA ALA A 234 -8.23 -11.59 12.18
C ALA A 234 -7.37 -10.99 11.05
N VAL A 235 -6.05 -11.21 11.06
CA VAL A 235 -5.16 -10.78 9.98
C VAL A 235 -5.46 -11.53 8.69
N ALA A 236 -5.72 -12.84 8.74
CA ALA A 236 -6.12 -13.63 7.58
C ALA A 236 -7.45 -13.14 6.98
N LYS A 237 -8.45 -12.83 7.80
CA LYS A 237 -9.72 -12.22 7.37
C LYS A 237 -9.53 -10.85 6.74
N PHE A 238 -8.63 -10.02 7.27
CA PHE A 238 -8.30 -8.72 6.68
C PHE A 238 -7.67 -8.88 5.29
N ILE A 239 -6.78 -9.85 5.10
CA ILE A 239 -6.19 -10.18 3.80
C ILE A 239 -7.27 -10.71 2.83
N ALA A 240 -8.19 -11.55 3.28
CA ALA A 240 -9.31 -12.02 2.46
C ALA A 240 -10.22 -10.85 2.04
N ALA A 241 -10.55 -9.95 2.95
CA ALA A 241 -11.28 -8.72 2.68
C ALA A 241 -10.56 -7.86 1.63
N THR A 242 -9.22 -7.73 1.72
CA THR A 242 -8.41 -7.00 0.73
C THR A 242 -8.50 -7.65 -0.66
N ARG A 243 -8.45 -8.98 -0.74
CA ARG A 243 -8.63 -9.72 -2.01
C ARG A 243 -10.03 -9.52 -2.60
N ASN A 244 -11.06 -9.53 -1.76
CA ASN A 244 -12.44 -9.28 -2.17
C ASN A 244 -12.62 -7.84 -2.67
N ALA A 245 -12.02 -6.86 -2.01
CA ALA A 245 -12.02 -5.47 -2.45
C ALA A 245 -11.30 -5.29 -3.81
N LEU A 246 -10.17 -5.98 -4.01
CA LEU A 246 -9.47 -5.98 -5.31
C LEU A 246 -10.37 -6.49 -6.43
N GLN A 247 -11.03 -7.65 -6.25
CA GLN A 247 -11.93 -8.24 -7.23
C GLN A 247 -13.17 -7.37 -7.48
N TYR A 248 -13.69 -6.76 -6.42
CA TYR A 248 -14.82 -5.84 -6.52
C TYR A 248 -14.48 -4.62 -7.38
N GLY A 249 -13.36 -3.96 -7.09
CA GLY A 249 -12.93 -2.77 -7.82
C GLY A 249 -12.64 -3.04 -9.30
N SER A 250 -12.08 -4.20 -9.62
CA SER A 250 -11.89 -4.66 -10.99
C SER A 250 -13.21 -4.75 -11.79
N LYS A 251 -14.27 -5.23 -11.14
CA LYS A 251 -15.60 -5.44 -11.75
C LYS A 251 -16.52 -4.22 -11.68
N ASN A 252 -16.24 -3.26 -10.79
CA ASN A 252 -17.13 -2.16 -10.45
C ASN A 252 -16.47 -0.79 -10.54
N LYS A 253 -15.67 -0.54 -11.58
CA LYS A 253 -14.93 0.71 -11.79
C LYS A 253 -15.77 1.99 -11.66
N PRO A 254 -17.01 2.07 -12.19
CA PRO A 254 -17.86 3.25 -11.96
C PRO A 254 -18.12 3.51 -10.48
N ARG A 255 -18.40 2.44 -9.70
CA ARG A 255 -18.64 2.56 -8.26
C ARG A 255 -17.38 2.97 -7.49
N VAL A 256 -16.21 2.47 -7.89
CA VAL A 256 -14.92 2.94 -7.36
C VAL A 256 -14.78 4.44 -7.58
N GLY A 257 -15.07 4.93 -8.78
CA GLY A 257 -15.07 6.37 -9.08
C GLY A 257 -15.98 7.18 -8.16
N GLU A 258 -17.23 6.74 -7.94
CA GLU A 258 -18.17 7.40 -7.02
C GLU A 258 -17.64 7.44 -5.57
N ILE A 259 -17.04 6.35 -5.10
CA ILE A 259 -16.43 6.28 -3.77
C ILE A 259 -15.31 7.32 -3.65
N LEU A 260 -14.43 7.41 -4.64
CA LEU A 260 -13.29 8.33 -4.63
C LEU A 260 -13.72 9.79 -4.71
N GLN A 261 -14.75 10.11 -5.48
CA GLN A 261 -15.32 11.46 -5.49
C GLN A 261 -15.76 11.90 -4.09
N LYS A 262 -16.44 11.01 -3.36
CA LYS A 262 -16.94 11.30 -2.01
C LYS A 262 -15.85 11.29 -0.94
N ALA A 263 -14.99 10.27 -0.96
CA ALA A 263 -13.99 10.03 0.10
C ALA A 263 -12.80 10.97 0.01
N ALA A 264 -12.44 11.40 -1.21
CA ALA A 264 -11.24 12.18 -1.48
C ALA A 264 -11.52 13.55 -2.10
N ASN A 265 -12.81 13.91 -2.24
CA ASN A 265 -13.23 15.15 -2.91
C ASN A 265 -12.60 15.31 -4.32
N MET A 266 -12.48 14.19 -5.03
CA MET A 266 -11.93 14.18 -6.38
C MET A 266 -12.96 14.69 -7.39
N THR A 267 -12.46 15.28 -8.48
CA THR A 267 -13.30 15.52 -9.66
C THR A 267 -13.79 14.20 -10.25
N ALA A 268 -14.86 14.21 -11.02
CA ALA A 268 -15.35 13.00 -11.69
C ALA A 268 -14.32 12.43 -12.68
N ALA A 269 -13.52 13.29 -13.30
CA ALA A 269 -12.45 12.89 -14.22
C ALA A 269 -11.32 12.16 -13.47
N ASP A 270 -10.80 12.75 -12.38
CA ASP A 270 -9.73 12.14 -11.58
C ASP A 270 -10.15 10.82 -10.98
N ALA A 271 -11.35 10.77 -10.39
CA ALA A 271 -11.88 9.54 -9.79
C ALA A 271 -12.03 8.41 -10.82
N ARG A 272 -12.45 8.74 -12.04
CA ARG A 272 -12.53 7.80 -13.16
C ARG A 272 -11.14 7.33 -13.59
N ALA A 273 -10.16 8.23 -13.64
CA ALA A 273 -8.77 7.89 -13.96
C ALA A 273 -8.19 6.88 -12.96
N TYR A 274 -8.39 7.11 -11.65
CA TYR A 274 -8.02 6.14 -10.61
C TYR A 274 -8.69 4.80 -10.79
N ALA A 275 -10.01 4.78 -11.03
CA ALA A 275 -10.78 3.55 -11.22
C ALA A 275 -10.29 2.77 -12.45
N ASN A 276 -9.94 3.45 -13.53
CA ASN A 276 -9.43 2.82 -14.75
C ASN A 276 -8.04 2.18 -14.56
N GLN A 277 -7.22 2.70 -13.66
CA GLN A 277 -5.89 2.14 -13.32
C GLN A 277 -5.96 0.97 -12.33
N TRP A 278 -7.15 0.60 -11.83
CA TRP A 278 -7.32 -0.40 -10.77
C TRP A 278 -6.56 -1.70 -11.04
N ASP A 279 -6.75 -2.31 -12.20
CA ASP A 279 -6.17 -3.61 -12.54
C ASP A 279 -4.65 -3.55 -12.79
N GLY A 280 -4.12 -2.38 -13.14
CA GLY A 280 -2.69 -2.17 -13.40
C GLY A 280 -1.90 -1.70 -12.18
N ALA A 281 -2.58 -1.24 -11.12
CA ALA A 281 -1.95 -0.63 -9.97
C ALA A 281 -2.04 -1.49 -8.71
N TYR A 282 -3.14 -2.24 -8.53
CA TYR A 282 -3.41 -2.97 -7.30
C TYR A 282 -3.23 -4.46 -7.45
N ILE A 283 -2.68 -5.06 -6.40
CA ILE A 283 -2.57 -6.51 -6.21
C ILE A 283 -2.98 -6.86 -4.78
N ALA A 284 -3.25 -8.11 -4.52
CA ALA A 284 -3.44 -8.66 -3.17
C ALA A 284 -2.84 -10.07 -3.15
N SER A 285 -1.50 -10.13 -3.20
CA SER A 285 -0.73 -11.36 -3.36
C SER A 285 0.46 -11.37 -2.40
N PHE A 286 0.87 -12.56 -1.99
CA PHE A 286 2.07 -12.77 -1.19
C PHE A 286 2.68 -14.14 -1.49
N GLU A 287 2.84 -14.41 -2.78
CA GLU A 287 3.47 -15.62 -3.28
C GLU A 287 5.01 -15.52 -3.22
N PRO A 288 5.74 -16.61 -3.33
CA PRO A 288 7.20 -16.59 -3.32
C PRO A 288 7.83 -15.60 -4.31
N ALA A 289 7.20 -15.40 -5.48
CA ALA A 289 7.66 -14.45 -6.48
C ALA A 289 7.55 -12.99 -6.00
N ASP A 290 6.50 -12.65 -5.24
CA ASP A 290 6.31 -11.31 -4.67
C ASP A 290 7.39 -11.02 -3.62
N ILE A 291 7.69 -12.00 -2.76
CA ILE A 291 8.74 -11.90 -1.74
C ILE A 291 10.12 -11.75 -2.41
N ALA A 292 10.39 -12.53 -3.45
CA ALA A 292 11.64 -12.42 -4.20
C ALA A 292 11.78 -11.03 -4.86
N SER A 293 10.69 -10.49 -5.43
CA SER A 293 10.67 -9.13 -6.00
C SER A 293 10.91 -8.06 -4.94
N LEU A 294 10.29 -8.17 -3.76
CA LEU A 294 10.51 -7.27 -2.64
C LEU A 294 11.96 -7.27 -2.17
N LYS A 295 12.54 -8.45 -1.95
CA LYS A 295 13.95 -8.60 -1.54
C LYS A 295 14.89 -7.98 -2.58
N LYS A 296 14.70 -8.34 -3.86
CA LYS A 296 15.52 -7.80 -4.95
C LYS A 296 15.43 -6.27 -5.04
N MET A 297 14.21 -5.74 -4.89
CA MET A 297 13.99 -4.30 -4.89
C MET A 297 14.72 -3.63 -3.72
N TYR A 298 14.64 -4.20 -2.54
CA TYR A 298 15.31 -3.65 -1.36
C TYR A 298 16.83 -3.69 -1.48
N ASP A 299 17.40 -4.78 -1.99
CA ASP A 299 18.83 -4.92 -2.26
C ASP A 299 19.33 -3.84 -3.23
N ILE A 300 18.58 -3.58 -4.31
CA ILE A 300 18.90 -2.55 -5.29
C ILE A 300 18.85 -1.15 -4.67
N VAL A 301 17.79 -0.86 -3.89
CA VAL A 301 17.65 0.43 -3.19
C VAL A 301 18.76 0.60 -2.16
N LYS A 302 19.15 -0.47 -1.46
CA LYS A 302 20.27 -0.46 -0.52
C LYS A 302 21.60 -0.20 -1.24
N ALA A 303 21.86 -0.85 -2.36
CA ALA A 303 23.06 -0.63 -3.16
C ALA A 303 23.19 0.81 -3.68
N ALA A 304 22.04 1.49 -3.93
CA ALA A 304 21.99 2.91 -4.30
C ALA A 304 22.03 3.86 -3.08
N GLY A 305 22.31 3.35 -1.87
CA GLY A 305 22.43 4.15 -0.65
C GLY A 305 21.10 4.49 0.02
N GLY A 306 19.98 3.92 -0.43
CA GLY A 306 18.64 4.15 0.15
C GLY A 306 18.34 3.36 1.43
N ALA A 307 19.20 2.43 1.82
CA ALA A 307 19.15 1.68 3.08
C ALA A 307 20.55 1.19 3.47
N THR A 308 20.76 0.88 4.74
CA THR A 308 22.09 0.47 5.26
C THR A 308 22.12 -0.97 5.80
N LYS A 309 20.97 -1.52 6.18
CA LYS A 309 20.84 -2.85 6.79
C LYS A 309 20.07 -3.81 5.89
N ASP A 310 20.25 -5.10 6.07
CA ASP A 310 19.48 -6.13 5.39
C ASP A 310 18.13 -6.35 6.09
N ALA A 311 17.06 -6.47 5.31
CA ALA A 311 15.78 -6.91 5.85
C ALA A 311 15.85 -8.42 6.15
N PRO A 312 15.55 -8.85 7.39
CA PRO A 312 15.65 -10.26 7.74
C PRO A 312 14.56 -11.10 7.07
N ASP A 313 14.86 -12.35 6.74
CA ASP A 313 13.87 -13.27 6.17
C ASP A 313 12.65 -13.45 7.07
N SER A 314 12.86 -13.37 8.38
CA SER A 314 11.80 -13.42 9.39
C SER A 314 10.82 -12.24 9.33
N ALA A 315 11.11 -11.20 8.57
CA ALA A 315 10.16 -10.10 8.32
C ALA A 315 8.98 -10.53 7.44
N PHE A 316 9.13 -11.58 6.63
CA PHE A 316 8.07 -12.06 5.73
C PHE A 316 7.30 -13.21 6.37
N ASP A 317 5.98 -13.05 6.52
CA ASP A 317 5.11 -14.10 7.05
C ASP A 317 3.99 -14.44 6.07
N THR A 318 4.07 -15.60 5.44
CA THR A 318 3.09 -16.11 4.47
C THR A 318 1.90 -16.82 5.12
N GLY A 319 1.95 -17.09 6.43
CA GLY A 319 0.91 -17.82 7.16
C GLY A 319 -0.47 -17.18 7.03
N PRO A 320 -0.64 -15.88 7.32
CA PRO A 320 -1.91 -15.19 7.18
C PRO A 320 -2.46 -15.22 5.76
N TYR A 321 -1.60 -15.02 4.74
CA TYR A 321 -2.00 -15.09 3.34
C TYR A 321 -2.46 -16.49 2.94
N THR A 322 -1.75 -17.52 3.38
CA THR A 322 -2.13 -18.92 3.11
C THR A 322 -3.47 -19.28 3.75
N ARG A 323 -3.75 -18.78 4.96
CA ARG A 323 -5.06 -18.92 5.62
C ARG A 323 -6.14 -18.14 4.84
N ALA A 324 -5.85 -16.92 4.41
CA ALA A 324 -6.78 -16.07 3.67
C ALA A 324 -7.26 -16.69 2.36
N LYS A 325 -6.44 -17.53 1.70
CA LYS A 325 -6.83 -18.25 0.49
C LYS A 325 -7.97 -19.27 0.72
N LYS A 326 -8.24 -19.65 1.97
CA LYS A 326 -9.29 -20.58 2.36
C LYS A 326 -10.56 -19.88 2.86
N ILE A 327 -10.54 -18.56 2.98
CA ILE A 327 -11.67 -17.72 3.37
C ILE A 327 -12.36 -17.21 2.10
N ASN A 328 -13.68 -17.38 2.04
CA ASN A 328 -14.52 -16.92 0.92
C ASN A 328 -14.91 -15.45 1.06
#